data_483bf7942f05564b81d43151f5174f07
#
_entry.id   483bf7942f05564b81d43151f5174f07
#
_cell.length_a   1.000
_cell.length_b   1.000
_cell.length_c   1.000
_cell.angle_alpha   90.00
_cell.angle_beta   90.00
_cell.angle_gamma   90.00
#
_symmetry.space_group_name_H-M   'P 1'
#
loop_
_entity.id
_entity.type
_entity.pdbx_description
1 polymer ?
#
loop_
_entity_poly.entity_id
_entity_poly.type
_entity_poly.pdbx_seq_one_letter_code
_entity_poly.pdbx_strand_id
1 'polypeptide(L)'
;VMKKWSLLFVFVLIVGLLSACGSKENSEDKKVLVMGTSADYPPFEYVDTGKGEEVVGFDIDLAKMVAKELGYKVEVKDMEFNGLITALKSDQVDFVLSGMTPTEKRKKNVDFSDIYYTNKNMIVTTDKSIKSIEDLKGKTVGVQTSSIQEDAAKEAKKSVNLTIESRDRIPQLVSEMKAGRFDAAIIEDNVAKGYLEKDKELNGTVMEGGDDAGMAMAFPKDSELTKEFNRVLKEKQENGEVDKLIQKWFNN
;
A
#
# COMPACT_ATOMS: atom_id res chain seq x y z
N VAL A 1 58.27 -55.21 -2.48
CA VAL A 1 58.39 -54.04 -1.56
C VAL A 1 57.56 -52.87 -2.07
N MET A 2 57.23 -52.75 -3.39
CA MET A 2 56.53 -51.63 -3.99
C MET A 2 54.98 -51.66 -3.86
N LYS A 3 54.34 -52.77 -3.53
CA LYS A 3 52.86 -52.95 -3.49
C LYS A 3 52.20 -52.43 -2.18
N LYS A 4 52.97 -52.23 -1.11
CA LYS A 4 52.44 -51.75 0.19
C LYS A 4 52.43 -50.23 0.33
N TRP A 5 53.17 -49.51 -0.46
CA TRP A 5 53.23 -48.02 -0.45
C TRP A 5 52.07 -47.38 -1.26
N SER A 6 51.56 -48.12 -2.26
CA SER A 6 50.44 -47.69 -3.09
C SER A 6 49.11 -47.60 -2.29
N LEU A 7 48.92 -48.49 -1.32
CA LEU A 7 47.72 -48.53 -0.47
C LEU A 7 47.70 -47.40 0.57
N LEU A 8 48.88 -46.95 1.02
CA LEU A 8 48.95 -45.81 1.99
C LEU A 8 48.63 -44.46 1.33
N PHE A 9 48.99 -44.29 0.04
CA PHE A 9 48.72 -43.07 -0.72
C PHE A 9 47.23 -42.92 -1.07
N VAL A 10 46.53 -44.05 -1.32
CA VAL A 10 45.09 -44.04 -1.61
C VAL A 10 44.29 -43.71 -0.34
N PHE A 11 44.75 -44.15 0.85
CA PHE A 11 44.02 -43.88 2.10
C PHE A 11 44.18 -42.43 2.56
N VAL A 12 45.28 -41.76 2.27
CA VAL A 12 45.48 -40.31 2.55
C VAL A 12 44.64 -39.45 1.61
N LEU A 13 44.42 -39.89 0.37
CA LEU A 13 43.59 -39.13 -0.59
C LEU A 13 42.06 -39.19 -0.26
N ILE A 14 41.60 -40.28 0.38
CA ILE A 14 40.20 -40.44 0.78
C ILE A 14 39.88 -39.63 2.03
N VAL A 15 40.81 -39.41 2.95
CA VAL A 15 40.61 -38.60 4.16
C VAL A 15 40.58 -37.10 3.82
N GLY A 16 41.25 -36.65 2.72
CA GLY A 16 41.23 -35.27 2.26
C GLY A 16 39.93 -34.82 1.63
N LEU A 17 39.07 -35.74 1.18
CA LEU A 17 37.78 -35.44 0.54
C LEU A 17 36.60 -35.29 1.52
N LEU A 18 36.78 -35.66 2.79
CA LEU A 18 35.76 -35.52 3.83
C LEU A 18 35.82 -34.20 4.60
N SER A 19 36.86 -33.37 4.38
CA SER A 19 36.97 -32.04 5.03
C SER A 19 36.42 -30.89 4.21
N ALA A 20 35.82 -31.14 3.04
CA ALA A 20 35.23 -30.14 2.18
C ALA A 20 33.73 -29.93 2.41
N CYS A 21 33.17 -30.46 3.50
CA CYS A 21 31.80 -30.16 3.95
C CYS A 21 31.85 -29.28 5.17
N GLY A 22 32.28 -28.03 4.98
CA GLY A 22 32.26 -27.06 6.03
C GLY A 22 31.96 -25.69 5.47
N SER A 23 30.79 -25.21 5.81
CA SER A 23 30.18 -23.90 5.62
C SER A 23 29.02 -23.93 4.63
N LYS A 24 27.96 -24.65 4.99
CA LYS A 24 26.65 -24.07 4.64
C LYS A 24 26.53 -22.77 5.44
N GLU A 25 26.86 -21.66 4.82
CA GLU A 25 26.14 -20.44 5.14
C GLU A 25 24.67 -20.83 5.01
N ASN A 26 23.98 -20.84 6.13
CA ASN A 26 22.52 -20.82 6.15
C ASN A 26 22.08 -19.49 5.53
N SER A 27 22.12 -19.40 4.21
CA SER A 27 21.14 -18.59 3.52
C SER A 27 19.81 -19.32 3.77
N GLU A 28 19.17 -19.06 4.90
CA GLU A 28 17.73 -19.31 5.04
C GLU A 28 17.13 -18.63 3.82
N ASP A 29 16.65 -19.42 2.86
CA ASP A 29 15.82 -18.94 1.76
C ASP A 29 14.57 -18.34 2.41
N LYS A 30 14.65 -17.03 2.72
CA LYS A 30 13.50 -16.30 3.27
C LYS A 30 12.37 -16.47 2.28
N LYS A 31 11.27 -17.04 2.75
CA LYS A 31 10.05 -17.12 1.95
C LYS A 31 9.70 -15.72 1.45
N VAL A 32 9.33 -15.60 0.20
CA VAL A 32 8.91 -14.34 -0.42
C VAL A 32 7.39 -14.27 -0.32
N LEU A 33 6.87 -13.13 0.13
CA LEU A 33 5.45 -12.79 0.06
C LEU A 33 5.24 -11.72 -0.99
N VAL A 34 4.24 -11.87 -1.82
CA VAL A 34 3.85 -10.90 -2.85
C VAL A 34 2.81 -9.94 -2.26
N MET A 35 3.17 -8.66 -2.20
CA MET A 35 2.31 -7.56 -1.76
C MET A 35 1.65 -6.90 -2.97
N GLY A 36 0.32 -6.85 -3.00
CA GLY A 36 -0.44 -6.02 -3.95
C GLY A 36 -0.55 -4.58 -3.46
N THR A 37 -0.40 -3.63 -4.38
CA THR A 37 -0.56 -2.20 -4.09
C THR A 37 -0.99 -1.44 -5.36
N SER A 38 -1.50 -0.19 -5.21
CA SER A 38 -1.77 0.73 -6.32
C SER A 38 -0.79 1.90 -6.20
N ALA A 39 0.36 1.78 -6.91
CA ALA A 39 1.53 2.63 -6.71
C ALA A 39 1.40 4.02 -7.35
N ASP A 40 0.35 4.75 -6.99
CA ASP A 40 0.02 6.09 -7.46
C ASP A 40 -0.52 7.02 -6.35
N TYR A 41 -0.23 6.67 -5.09
CA TYR A 41 -0.84 7.23 -3.89
C TYR A 41 0.22 7.79 -2.90
N PRO A 42 1.06 8.77 -3.32
CA PRO A 42 2.08 9.33 -2.45
C PRO A 42 1.43 10.07 -1.25
N PRO A 43 2.01 9.97 -0.03
CA PRO A 43 3.29 9.34 0.31
C PRO A 43 3.18 7.87 0.71
N PHE A 44 2.02 7.21 0.58
CA PHE A 44 1.80 5.84 1.02
C PHE A 44 2.49 4.82 0.10
N GLU A 45 2.19 4.84 -1.20
CA GLU A 45 2.81 3.99 -2.22
C GLU A 45 2.83 4.70 -3.58
N TYR A 46 4.00 4.76 -4.19
CA TYR A 46 4.16 5.37 -5.51
C TYR A 46 5.44 4.92 -6.20
N VAL A 47 5.46 5.05 -7.53
CA VAL A 47 6.66 4.79 -8.33
C VAL A 47 7.60 5.98 -8.24
N ASP A 48 8.82 5.77 -7.70
CA ASP A 48 9.87 6.78 -7.66
C ASP A 48 10.72 6.72 -8.94
N THR A 49 10.40 7.59 -9.89
CA THR A 49 11.13 7.70 -11.17
C THR A 49 12.57 8.16 -10.99
N GLY A 50 12.91 8.82 -9.87
CA GLY A 50 14.27 9.23 -9.53
C GLY A 50 15.16 8.08 -9.03
N LYS A 51 14.54 6.94 -8.65
CA LYS A 51 15.20 5.73 -8.14
C LYS A 51 15.02 4.50 -9.05
N GLY A 52 14.88 4.71 -10.36
CA GLY A 52 14.79 3.59 -11.31
C GLY A 52 13.44 2.89 -11.32
N GLU A 53 12.36 3.63 -11.14
CA GLU A 53 10.97 3.12 -11.14
C GLU A 53 10.68 2.14 -9.99
N GLU A 54 11.39 2.27 -8.86
CA GLU A 54 11.10 1.48 -7.66
C GLU A 54 9.80 1.97 -7.02
N VAL A 55 8.97 1.03 -6.55
CA VAL A 55 7.80 1.35 -5.73
C VAL A 55 8.27 1.61 -4.30
N VAL A 56 7.98 2.81 -3.81
CA VAL A 56 8.38 3.30 -2.49
C VAL A 56 7.18 3.92 -1.76
N GLY A 57 7.32 4.17 -0.47
CA GLY A 57 6.31 4.85 0.33
C GLY A 57 6.17 4.26 1.73
N PHE A 58 5.28 4.88 2.50
CA PHE A 58 5.00 4.47 3.88
C PHE A 58 4.49 3.02 3.94
N ASP A 59 3.53 2.65 3.10
CA ASP A 59 2.95 1.30 3.05
C ASP A 59 4.01 0.26 2.66
N ILE A 60 4.93 0.62 1.75
CA ILE A 60 6.02 -0.26 1.33
C ILE A 60 7.02 -0.52 2.47
N ASP A 61 7.41 0.54 3.17
CA ASP A 61 8.33 0.42 4.30
C ASP A 61 7.68 -0.33 5.47
N LEU A 62 6.40 -0.07 5.76
CA LEU A 62 5.64 -0.76 6.80
C LEU A 62 5.53 -2.26 6.49
N ALA A 63 5.16 -2.62 5.26
CA ALA A 63 5.07 -4.00 4.82
C ALA A 63 6.41 -4.74 4.95
N LYS A 64 7.50 -4.11 4.45
CA LYS A 64 8.86 -4.67 4.56
C LYS A 64 9.31 -4.82 6.02
N MET A 65 8.96 -3.86 6.88
CA MET A 65 9.30 -3.91 8.32
C MET A 65 8.61 -5.08 9.03
N VAL A 66 7.30 -5.23 8.84
CA VAL A 66 6.52 -6.29 9.47
C VAL A 66 6.91 -7.67 8.92
N ALA A 67 7.01 -7.82 7.62
CA ALA A 67 7.40 -9.08 6.98
C ALA A 67 8.81 -9.54 7.37
N LYS A 68 9.76 -8.61 7.49
CA LYS A 68 11.14 -8.91 7.92
C LYS A 68 11.19 -9.50 9.33
N GLU A 69 10.39 -9.00 10.26
CA GLU A 69 10.30 -9.52 11.62
C GLU A 69 9.80 -10.97 11.64
N LEU A 70 8.94 -11.32 10.69
CA LEU A 70 8.40 -12.67 10.49
C LEU A 70 9.31 -13.58 9.65
N GLY A 71 10.49 -13.09 9.21
CA GLY A 71 11.42 -13.86 8.39
C GLY A 71 11.10 -13.89 6.90
N TYR A 72 10.17 -13.05 6.41
CA TYR A 72 9.80 -12.96 5.00
C TYR A 72 10.56 -11.85 4.27
N LYS A 73 10.66 -11.98 2.94
CA LYS A 73 10.93 -10.89 1.99
C LYS A 73 9.63 -10.46 1.34
N VAL A 74 9.53 -9.22 0.91
CA VAL A 74 8.37 -8.68 0.20
C VAL A 74 8.75 -8.38 -1.24
N GLU A 75 8.00 -8.94 -2.17
CA GLU A 75 7.95 -8.54 -3.57
C GLU A 75 6.69 -7.66 -3.77
N VAL A 76 6.86 -6.48 -4.38
CA VAL A 76 5.76 -5.53 -4.58
C VAL A 76 5.23 -5.67 -5.99
N LYS A 77 3.90 -5.82 -6.12
CA LYS A 77 3.18 -5.92 -7.39
C LYS A 77 2.22 -4.74 -7.51
N ASP A 78 2.53 -3.81 -8.42
CA ASP A 78 1.64 -2.70 -8.76
C ASP A 78 0.47 -3.18 -9.61
N MET A 79 -0.74 -2.75 -9.25
CA MET A 79 -1.98 -2.97 -10.01
C MET A 79 -3.01 -1.89 -9.66
N GLU A 80 -4.09 -1.83 -10.41
CA GLU A 80 -5.18 -0.89 -10.13
C GLU A 80 -5.89 -1.21 -8.80
N PHE A 81 -6.25 -0.18 -8.04
CA PHE A 81 -6.85 -0.31 -6.72
C PHE A 81 -8.10 -1.20 -6.70
N ASN A 82 -8.97 -1.06 -7.70
CA ASN A 82 -10.19 -1.84 -7.85
C ASN A 82 -9.94 -3.35 -8.05
N GLY A 83 -8.75 -3.74 -8.49
CA GLY A 83 -8.33 -5.12 -8.71
C GLY A 83 -7.76 -5.84 -7.48
N LEU A 84 -7.30 -5.10 -6.45
CA LEU A 84 -6.53 -5.63 -5.33
C LEU A 84 -7.24 -6.75 -4.55
N ILE A 85 -8.51 -6.57 -4.19
CA ILE A 85 -9.27 -7.59 -3.46
C ILE A 85 -9.49 -8.84 -4.32
N THR A 86 -9.68 -8.68 -5.63
CA THR A 86 -9.81 -9.82 -6.55
C THR A 86 -8.49 -10.58 -6.67
N ALA A 87 -7.37 -9.88 -6.77
CA ALA A 87 -6.04 -10.48 -6.80
C ALA A 87 -5.74 -11.26 -5.52
N LEU A 88 -6.14 -10.74 -4.36
CA LEU A 88 -6.01 -11.40 -3.07
C LEU A 88 -6.85 -12.69 -3.00
N LYS A 89 -8.10 -12.65 -3.48
CA LYS A 89 -9.02 -13.83 -3.51
C LYS A 89 -8.60 -14.90 -4.50
N SER A 90 -7.80 -14.58 -5.50
CA SER A 90 -7.31 -15.51 -6.52
C SER A 90 -5.83 -15.89 -6.32
N ASP A 91 -5.28 -15.67 -5.13
CA ASP A 91 -3.91 -16.01 -4.73
C ASP A 91 -2.83 -15.44 -5.66
N GLN A 92 -3.13 -14.30 -6.32
CA GLN A 92 -2.15 -13.58 -7.15
C GLN A 92 -1.22 -12.69 -6.30
N VAL A 93 -1.64 -12.37 -5.10
CA VAL A 93 -0.89 -11.68 -4.05
C VAL A 93 -1.23 -12.31 -2.70
N ASP A 94 -0.27 -12.28 -1.75
CA ASP A 94 -0.43 -12.87 -0.42
C ASP A 94 -1.10 -11.90 0.56
N PHE A 95 -0.89 -10.60 0.37
CA PHE A 95 -1.50 -9.54 1.17
C PHE A 95 -1.51 -8.21 0.38
N VAL A 96 -2.24 -7.22 0.91
CA VAL A 96 -2.38 -5.90 0.29
C VAL A 96 -2.13 -4.81 1.34
N LEU A 97 -1.27 -3.84 0.99
CA LEU A 97 -1.22 -2.50 1.57
C LEU A 97 -1.37 -1.50 0.43
N SER A 98 -2.35 -0.63 0.53
CA SER A 98 -2.67 0.37 -0.50
C SER A 98 -3.64 1.41 0.03
N GLY A 99 -3.32 1.99 1.20
CA GLY A 99 -4.22 2.93 1.84
C GLY A 99 -5.65 2.39 2.05
N MET A 100 -5.82 1.07 2.18
CA MET A 100 -7.12 0.43 2.09
C MET A 100 -7.90 0.47 3.41
N THR A 101 -9.09 1.08 3.39
CA THR A 101 -10.02 1.11 4.53
C THR A 101 -10.80 -0.20 4.68
N PRO A 102 -10.89 -0.80 5.89
CA PRO A 102 -11.62 -2.04 6.14
C PRO A 102 -13.13 -1.81 6.26
N THR A 103 -13.79 -1.50 5.13
CA THR A 103 -15.24 -1.34 5.10
C THR A 103 -15.96 -2.66 5.31
N GLU A 104 -17.21 -2.63 5.80
CA GLU A 104 -18.03 -3.83 5.99
C GLU A 104 -18.22 -4.63 4.68
N LYS A 105 -18.27 -3.94 3.55
CA LYS A 105 -18.31 -4.59 2.21
C LYS A 105 -17.03 -5.36 1.92
N ARG A 106 -15.86 -4.80 2.24
CA ARG A 106 -14.55 -5.43 2.02
C ARG A 106 -14.31 -6.58 2.99
N LYS A 107 -14.68 -6.41 4.27
CA LYS A 107 -14.59 -7.45 5.32
C LYS A 107 -15.37 -8.73 5.01
N LYS A 108 -16.39 -8.69 4.16
CA LYS A 108 -17.08 -9.88 3.67
C LYS A 108 -16.21 -10.77 2.79
N ASN A 109 -15.18 -10.20 2.17
CA ASN A 109 -14.35 -10.87 1.16
C ASN A 109 -12.93 -11.17 1.62
N VAL A 110 -12.39 -10.38 2.54
CA VAL A 110 -10.99 -10.42 3.00
C VAL A 110 -10.96 -10.12 4.51
N ASP A 111 -9.86 -10.50 5.17
CA ASP A 111 -9.58 -10.12 6.54
C ASP A 111 -8.64 -8.92 6.59
N PHE A 112 -8.65 -8.21 7.72
CA PHE A 112 -7.85 -7.00 7.90
C PHE A 112 -7.06 -7.07 9.21
N SER A 113 -5.89 -6.42 9.21
CA SER A 113 -5.17 -6.09 10.44
C SER A 113 -5.91 -5.03 11.27
N ASP A 114 -5.36 -4.68 12.41
CA ASP A 114 -5.68 -3.44 13.10
C ASP A 114 -5.31 -2.23 12.21
N ILE A 115 -5.88 -1.06 12.54
CA ILE A 115 -5.61 0.18 11.81
C ILE A 115 -4.16 0.61 12.05
N TYR A 116 -3.44 0.94 10.96
CA TYR A 116 -2.07 1.44 11.03
C TYR A 116 -1.97 2.95 10.82
N TYR A 117 -2.96 3.56 10.17
CA TYR A 117 -3.03 5.00 9.88
C TYR A 117 -4.49 5.46 9.77
N THR A 118 -4.75 6.75 10.05
CA THR A 118 -6.08 7.37 9.86
C THR A 118 -5.96 8.63 9.02
N ASN A 119 -6.98 8.91 8.21
CA ASN A 119 -7.05 10.04 7.30
C ASN A 119 -8.46 10.60 7.18
N LYS A 120 -8.58 11.70 6.42
CA LYS A 120 -9.86 12.32 6.06
C LYS A 120 -9.99 12.45 4.55
N ASN A 121 -11.21 12.57 4.07
CA ASN A 121 -11.47 12.92 2.69
C ASN A 121 -11.32 14.44 2.48
N MET A 122 -10.82 14.84 1.31
CA MET A 122 -10.67 16.22 0.90
C MET A 122 -11.29 16.44 -0.47
N ILE A 123 -12.04 17.52 -0.64
CA ILE A 123 -12.46 18.02 -1.94
C ILE A 123 -11.27 18.80 -2.50
N VAL A 124 -10.78 18.42 -3.66
CA VAL A 124 -9.72 19.10 -4.40
C VAL A 124 -10.35 19.72 -5.66
N THR A 125 -10.03 20.96 -5.97
CA THR A 125 -10.65 21.71 -7.07
C THR A 125 -9.75 22.86 -7.53
N THR A 126 -9.96 23.34 -8.77
CA THR A 126 -9.40 24.63 -9.26
C THR A 126 -10.31 25.82 -8.98
N ASP A 127 -11.58 25.58 -8.62
CA ASP A 127 -12.57 26.60 -8.31
C ASP A 127 -12.60 26.92 -6.81
N LYS A 128 -12.09 28.10 -6.43
CA LYS A 128 -12.01 28.55 -5.03
C LYS A 128 -13.36 28.75 -4.34
N SER A 129 -14.47 28.74 -5.09
CA SER A 129 -15.83 28.84 -4.54
C SER A 129 -16.33 27.52 -3.97
N ILE A 130 -15.75 26.38 -4.37
CA ILE A 130 -16.12 25.05 -3.87
C ILE A 130 -15.39 24.79 -2.55
N LYS A 131 -16.13 24.75 -1.45
CA LYS A 131 -15.61 24.54 -0.08
C LYS A 131 -16.38 23.50 0.72
N SER A 132 -17.47 22.99 0.19
CA SER A 132 -18.32 22.01 0.85
C SER A 132 -18.96 21.05 -0.17
N ILE A 133 -19.60 20.01 0.32
CA ILE A 133 -20.36 19.06 -0.52
C ILE A 133 -21.53 19.79 -1.21
N GLU A 134 -22.16 20.74 -0.56
CA GLU A 134 -23.30 21.52 -1.07
C GLU A 134 -22.90 22.35 -2.30
N ASP A 135 -21.65 22.84 -2.35
CA ASP A 135 -21.12 23.61 -3.48
C ASP A 135 -20.91 22.76 -4.74
N LEU A 136 -20.96 21.43 -4.61
CA LEU A 136 -20.88 20.49 -5.72
C LEU A 136 -22.20 20.33 -6.49
N LYS A 137 -23.24 21.07 -6.15
CA LYS A 137 -24.53 21.05 -6.86
C LYS A 137 -24.36 21.42 -8.33
N GLY A 138 -24.77 20.50 -9.21
CA GLY A 138 -24.66 20.64 -10.67
C GLY A 138 -23.26 20.39 -11.24
N LYS A 139 -22.31 20.02 -10.39
CA LYS A 139 -20.89 19.80 -10.72
C LYS A 139 -20.59 18.33 -11.06
N THR A 140 -19.48 18.12 -11.75
CA THR A 140 -18.92 16.79 -12.01
C THR A 140 -17.75 16.54 -11.05
N VAL A 141 -17.83 15.43 -10.32
CA VAL A 141 -16.86 15.05 -9.28
C VAL A 141 -16.13 13.78 -9.71
N GLY A 142 -14.81 13.86 -9.76
CA GLY A 142 -13.92 12.73 -10.02
C GLY A 142 -13.60 11.96 -8.74
N VAL A 143 -13.61 10.63 -8.82
CA VAL A 143 -13.27 9.72 -7.71
C VAL A 143 -12.49 8.51 -8.22
N GLN A 144 -11.69 7.87 -7.34
CA GLN A 144 -11.04 6.62 -7.72
C GLN A 144 -12.06 5.47 -7.67
N THR A 145 -12.01 4.60 -8.68
CA THR A 145 -12.89 3.44 -8.81
C THR A 145 -12.79 2.53 -7.59
N SER A 146 -13.93 2.15 -7.01
CA SER A 146 -14.04 1.25 -5.83
C SER A 146 -13.41 1.79 -4.54
N SER A 147 -13.09 3.08 -4.46
CA SER A 147 -12.60 3.74 -3.26
C SER A 147 -13.73 4.10 -2.29
N ILE A 148 -13.37 4.44 -1.05
CA ILE A 148 -14.34 5.02 -0.09
C ILE A 148 -14.76 6.43 -0.51
N GLN A 149 -13.95 7.14 -1.28
CA GLN A 149 -14.27 8.45 -1.86
C GLN A 149 -15.38 8.33 -2.91
N GLU A 150 -15.40 7.24 -3.68
CA GLU A 150 -16.51 6.95 -4.59
C GLU A 150 -17.80 6.67 -3.82
N ASP A 151 -17.73 5.93 -2.71
CA ASP A 151 -18.89 5.68 -1.85
C ASP A 151 -19.37 6.98 -1.18
N ALA A 152 -18.45 7.85 -0.72
CA ALA A 152 -18.79 9.17 -0.18
C ALA A 152 -19.47 10.08 -1.22
N ALA A 153 -18.99 10.10 -2.46
CA ALA A 153 -19.64 10.84 -3.54
C ALA A 153 -21.02 10.29 -3.87
N LYS A 154 -21.22 8.97 -3.87
CA LYS A 154 -22.52 8.33 -4.05
C LYS A 154 -23.49 8.68 -2.92
N GLU A 155 -23.02 8.78 -1.69
CA GLU A 155 -23.84 9.22 -0.55
C GLU A 155 -24.24 10.69 -0.71
N ALA A 156 -23.28 11.58 -1.01
CA ALA A 156 -23.53 12.99 -1.27
C ALA A 156 -24.54 13.20 -2.40
N LYS A 157 -24.49 12.40 -3.44
CA LYS A 157 -25.42 12.45 -4.59
C LYS A 157 -26.89 12.24 -4.19
N LYS A 158 -27.17 11.62 -3.04
CA LYS A 158 -28.55 11.44 -2.56
C LYS A 158 -29.22 12.76 -2.14
N SER A 159 -28.43 13.74 -1.70
CA SER A 159 -28.89 15.06 -1.23
C SER A 159 -28.44 16.20 -2.14
N VAL A 160 -27.35 16.06 -2.85
CA VAL A 160 -26.79 17.06 -3.76
C VAL A 160 -26.82 16.53 -5.20
N ASN A 161 -27.43 17.29 -6.12
CA ASN A 161 -27.44 16.91 -7.53
C ASN A 161 -26.06 17.11 -8.13
N LEU A 162 -25.26 16.04 -8.20
CA LEU A 162 -23.92 16.02 -8.78
C LEU A 162 -23.73 14.83 -9.74
N THR A 163 -22.78 14.94 -10.66
CA THR A 163 -22.36 13.86 -11.54
C THR A 163 -21.06 13.24 -10.99
N ILE A 164 -20.97 11.91 -11.01
CA ILE A 164 -19.77 11.18 -10.54
C ILE A 164 -19.10 10.56 -11.76
N GLU A 165 -17.80 10.80 -11.88
CA GLU A 165 -16.92 10.18 -12.87
C GLU A 165 -15.79 9.44 -12.16
N SER A 166 -15.58 8.17 -12.48
CA SER A 166 -14.56 7.35 -11.84
C SER A 166 -13.34 7.13 -12.73
N ARG A 167 -12.17 7.08 -12.14
CA ARG A 167 -10.89 6.72 -12.78
C ARG A 167 -10.13 5.73 -11.91
N ASP A 168 -9.28 4.93 -12.53
CA ASP A 168 -8.58 3.88 -11.81
C ASP A 168 -7.35 4.39 -11.04
N ARG A 169 -6.76 5.51 -11.49
CA ARG A 169 -5.54 6.09 -10.90
C ARG A 169 -5.73 7.55 -10.48
N ILE A 170 -5.16 7.93 -9.32
CA ILE A 170 -5.25 9.30 -8.78
C ILE A 170 -4.65 10.37 -9.71
N PRO A 171 -3.48 10.17 -10.35
CA PRO A 171 -2.96 11.15 -11.29
C PRO A 171 -3.89 11.49 -12.46
N GLN A 172 -4.73 10.53 -12.90
CA GLN A 172 -5.74 10.76 -13.92
C GLN A 172 -6.81 11.73 -13.42
N LEU A 173 -7.29 11.55 -12.17
CA LEU A 173 -8.27 12.46 -11.57
C LEU A 173 -7.77 13.90 -11.55
N VAL A 174 -6.55 14.11 -11.05
CA VAL A 174 -5.95 15.45 -10.95
C VAL A 174 -5.73 16.05 -12.34
N SER A 175 -5.21 15.26 -13.28
CA SER A 175 -4.97 15.74 -14.65
C SER A 175 -6.26 16.12 -15.37
N GLU A 176 -7.32 15.32 -15.25
CA GLU A 176 -8.59 15.57 -15.92
C GLU A 176 -9.37 16.72 -15.26
N MET A 177 -9.27 16.90 -13.95
CA MET A 177 -9.78 18.07 -13.25
C MET A 177 -9.12 19.36 -13.73
N LYS A 178 -7.79 19.37 -13.83
CA LYS A 178 -7.03 20.52 -14.38
C LYS A 178 -7.38 20.81 -15.85
N ALA A 179 -7.75 19.78 -16.61
CA ALA A 179 -8.22 19.92 -17.98
C ALA A 179 -9.71 20.35 -18.09
N GLY A 180 -10.36 20.60 -16.95
CA GLY A 180 -11.76 21.04 -16.89
C GLY A 180 -12.79 19.96 -17.22
N ARG A 181 -12.41 18.67 -17.16
CA ARG A 181 -13.35 17.54 -17.33
C ARG A 181 -14.12 17.24 -16.05
N PHE A 182 -13.52 17.55 -14.91
CA PHE A 182 -14.14 17.52 -13.58
C PHE A 182 -14.10 18.91 -12.97
N ASP A 183 -15.12 19.26 -12.19
CA ASP A 183 -15.13 20.48 -11.40
C ASP A 183 -14.36 20.31 -10.10
N ALA A 184 -14.35 19.09 -9.56
CA ALA A 184 -13.65 18.71 -8.33
C ALA A 184 -13.29 17.22 -8.34
N ALA A 185 -12.39 16.82 -7.45
CA ALA A 185 -12.10 15.42 -7.11
C ALA A 185 -12.18 15.22 -5.59
N ILE A 186 -12.60 14.02 -5.15
CA ILE A 186 -12.52 13.65 -3.74
C ILE A 186 -11.32 12.70 -3.60
N ILE A 187 -10.35 13.11 -2.81
CA ILE A 187 -9.07 12.41 -2.58
C ILE A 187 -8.79 12.41 -1.07
N GLU A 188 -8.00 11.48 -0.60
CA GLU A 188 -7.53 11.44 0.78
C GLU A 188 -6.63 12.67 1.06
N ASP A 189 -6.72 13.22 2.27
CA ASP A 189 -6.15 14.54 2.59
C ASP A 189 -4.62 14.61 2.50
N ASN A 190 -3.89 13.57 2.93
CA ASN A 190 -2.43 13.57 2.83
C ASN A 190 -1.92 13.40 1.39
N VAL A 191 -2.65 12.62 0.59
CA VAL A 191 -2.37 12.51 -0.85
C VAL A 191 -2.67 13.83 -1.56
N ALA A 192 -3.81 14.43 -1.25
CA ALA A 192 -4.20 15.73 -1.80
C ALA A 192 -3.19 16.82 -1.48
N LYS A 193 -2.67 16.89 -0.24
CA LYS A 193 -1.63 17.86 0.17
C LYS A 193 -0.42 17.82 -0.76
N GLY A 194 0.06 16.65 -1.15
CA GLY A 194 1.18 16.51 -2.06
C GLY A 194 0.94 17.13 -3.45
N TYR A 195 -0.30 17.15 -3.93
CA TYR A 195 -0.70 17.86 -5.15
C TYR A 195 -0.83 19.37 -4.93
N LEU A 196 -1.44 19.80 -3.81
CA LEU A 196 -1.63 21.21 -3.46
C LEU A 196 -0.29 21.95 -3.24
N GLU A 197 0.72 21.25 -2.74
CA GLU A 197 2.06 21.81 -2.56
C GLU A 197 2.76 22.08 -3.89
N LYS A 198 2.60 21.19 -4.85
CA LYS A 198 3.23 21.25 -6.17
C LYS A 198 2.48 22.16 -7.15
N ASP A 199 1.19 22.35 -6.96
CA ASP A 199 0.32 23.11 -7.86
C ASP A 199 -0.55 24.11 -7.11
N LYS A 200 -0.23 25.40 -7.24
CA LYS A 200 -0.91 26.48 -6.54
C LYS A 200 -2.26 26.91 -7.16
N GLU A 201 -2.62 26.34 -8.30
CA GLU A 201 -3.96 26.49 -8.87
C GLU A 201 -5.00 25.61 -8.17
N LEU A 202 -4.53 24.54 -7.52
CA LEU A 202 -5.38 23.63 -6.76
C LEU A 202 -5.72 24.20 -5.38
N ASN A 203 -6.95 23.93 -4.95
CA ASN A 203 -7.45 24.23 -3.63
C ASN A 203 -8.00 22.94 -3.01
N GLY A 204 -7.83 22.77 -1.70
CA GLY A 204 -8.32 21.63 -0.98
C GLY A 204 -9.13 22.03 0.24
N THR A 205 -10.25 21.36 0.46
CA THR A 205 -11.07 21.53 1.67
C THR A 205 -11.36 20.15 2.26
N VAL A 206 -10.99 19.94 3.52
CA VAL A 206 -11.30 18.70 4.25
C VAL A 206 -12.81 18.60 4.39
N MET A 207 -13.34 17.43 4.08
CA MET A 207 -14.79 17.15 4.22
C MET A 207 -15.11 17.03 5.71
N GLU A 208 -16.14 17.78 6.15
CA GLU A 208 -16.65 17.71 7.52
C GLU A 208 -17.68 16.57 7.67
N GLY A 209 -17.83 16.05 8.89
CA GLY A 209 -18.89 15.12 9.27
C GLY A 209 -18.69 13.66 8.88
N GLY A 210 -17.52 13.29 8.34
CA GLY A 210 -17.13 11.89 8.18
C GLY A 210 -16.27 11.42 9.36
N ASP A 211 -16.41 10.15 9.77
CA ASP A 211 -15.45 9.51 10.66
C ASP A 211 -14.07 9.46 9.98
N ASP A 212 -13.01 9.54 10.77
CA ASP A 212 -11.66 9.34 10.26
C ASP A 212 -11.55 7.95 9.63
N ALA A 213 -11.16 7.90 8.36
CA ALA A 213 -11.01 6.63 7.67
C ALA A 213 -9.73 5.94 8.14
N GLY A 214 -9.86 4.72 8.67
CA GLY A 214 -8.72 3.92 9.06
C GLY A 214 -8.18 3.13 7.87
N MET A 215 -6.86 3.00 7.78
CA MET A 215 -6.17 2.12 6.81
C MET A 215 -5.68 0.86 7.51
N ALA A 216 -5.84 -0.30 6.85
CA ALA A 216 -5.43 -1.60 7.37
C ALA A 216 -4.85 -2.48 6.27
N MET A 217 -3.98 -3.42 6.65
CA MET A 217 -3.46 -4.46 5.76
C MET A 217 -4.57 -5.46 5.48
N ALA A 218 -4.75 -5.86 4.22
CA ALA A 218 -5.75 -6.86 3.84
C ALA A 218 -5.10 -8.21 3.51
N PHE A 219 -5.77 -9.30 3.88
CA PHE A 219 -5.33 -10.69 3.72
C PHE A 219 -6.46 -11.56 3.18
N PRO A 220 -6.16 -12.72 2.58
CA PRO A 220 -7.19 -13.71 2.29
C PRO A 220 -8.00 -14.07 3.54
N LYS A 221 -9.26 -14.45 3.36
CA LYS A 221 -10.10 -14.90 4.47
C LYS A 221 -9.45 -16.06 5.22
N ASP A 222 -9.52 -16.00 6.56
CA ASP A 222 -9.00 -17.02 7.47
C ASP A 222 -7.49 -17.29 7.35
N SER A 223 -6.73 -16.35 6.77
CA SER A 223 -5.28 -16.46 6.63
C SER A 223 -4.58 -16.32 7.99
N GLU A 224 -3.67 -17.25 8.30
CA GLU A 224 -2.82 -17.15 9.50
C GLU A 224 -1.91 -15.92 9.46
N LEU A 225 -1.53 -15.43 8.25
CA LEU A 225 -0.76 -14.20 8.09
C LEU A 225 -1.43 -13.00 8.75
N THR A 226 -2.78 -12.94 8.77
CA THR A 226 -3.53 -11.87 9.43
C THR A 226 -3.13 -11.72 10.89
N LYS A 227 -3.07 -12.84 11.63
CA LYS A 227 -2.73 -12.84 13.07
C LYS A 227 -1.26 -12.51 13.29
N GLU A 228 -0.37 -13.09 12.46
CA GLU A 228 1.07 -12.90 12.57
C GLU A 228 1.47 -11.45 12.30
N PHE A 229 0.97 -10.89 11.19
CA PHE A 229 1.20 -9.49 10.81
C PHE A 229 0.60 -8.53 11.85
N ASN A 230 -0.61 -8.80 12.32
CA ASN A 230 -1.26 -7.95 13.31
C ASN A 230 -0.49 -7.92 14.64
N ARG A 231 0.03 -9.07 15.09
CA ARG A 231 0.87 -9.14 16.29
C ARG A 231 2.12 -8.26 16.14
N VAL A 232 2.82 -8.37 15.01
CA VAL A 232 4.03 -7.57 14.76
C VAL A 232 3.68 -6.10 14.57
N LEU A 233 2.61 -5.78 13.84
CA LEU A 233 2.14 -4.39 13.67
C LEU A 233 1.93 -3.72 15.03
N LYS A 234 1.21 -4.38 15.93
CA LYS A 234 0.96 -3.87 17.28
C LYS A 234 2.25 -3.63 18.06
N GLU A 235 3.19 -4.57 18.01
CA GLU A 235 4.51 -4.41 18.64
C GLU A 235 5.26 -3.18 18.09
N LYS A 236 5.24 -2.98 16.76
CA LYS A 236 5.89 -1.85 16.08
C LYS A 236 5.20 -0.50 16.34
N GLN A 237 3.89 -0.52 16.59
CA GLN A 237 3.16 0.66 17.06
C GLN A 237 3.53 1.00 18.53
N GLU A 238 3.53 0.01 19.41
CA GLU A 238 3.82 0.19 20.84
C GLU A 238 5.27 0.65 21.08
N ASN A 239 6.24 0.21 20.28
CA ASN A 239 7.64 0.60 20.44
C ASN A 239 8.04 1.87 19.66
N GLY A 240 7.09 2.50 18.93
CA GLY A 240 7.28 3.75 18.20
C GLY A 240 8.01 3.61 16.85
N GLU A 241 8.18 2.40 16.32
CA GLU A 241 8.79 2.22 14.98
C GLU A 241 7.83 2.67 13.87
N VAL A 242 6.51 2.48 14.04
CA VAL A 242 5.50 3.01 13.11
C VAL A 242 5.50 4.54 13.13
N ASP A 243 5.61 5.17 14.30
CA ASP A 243 5.68 6.63 14.42
C ASP A 243 6.91 7.22 13.68
N LYS A 244 8.04 6.51 13.72
CA LYS A 244 9.23 6.91 12.95
C LYS A 244 8.99 6.84 11.44
N LEU A 245 8.24 5.86 10.95
CA LEU A 245 7.85 5.81 9.54
C LEU A 245 6.89 6.95 9.18
N ILE A 246 5.92 7.26 10.06
CA ILE A 246 5.03 8.42 9.88
C ILE A 246 5.85 9.70 9.78
N GLN A 247 6.78 9.93 10.71
CA GLN A 247 7.66 11.10 10.64
C GLN A 247 8.46 11.16 9.35
N LYS A 248 9.01 10.03 8.89
CA LYS A 248 9.79 9.94 7.65
C LYS A 248 9.00 10.33 6.41
N TRP A 249 7.73 9.94 6.32
CA TRP A 249 6.96 10.04 5.09
C TRP A 249 5.98 11.23 5.04
N PHE A 250 5.53 11.73 6.20
CA PHE A 250 4.50 12.76 6.27
C PHE A 250 4.97 14.10 6.85
N ASN A 251 6.15 14.16 7.49
CA ASN A 251 6.64 15.37 8.15
C ASN A 251 7.94 15.93 7.50
N ASN A 252 8.20 15.61 6.25
CA ASN A 252 9.34 16.16 5.49
C ASN A 252 8.97 17.44 4.75
#